data_a7603be374bdc644f94ff05433183363
#
_entry.id   a7603be374bdc644f94ff05433183363
#
_cell.length_a   1.000
_cell.length_b   1.000
_cell.length_c   1.000
_cell.angle_alpha   90.00
_cell.angle_beta   90.00
_cell.angle_gamma   90.00
#
_symmetry.space_group_name_H-M   'P 1'
#
loop_
_entity.id
_entity.type
_entity.pdbx_description
1 polymer ?
#
loop_
_entity_poly.entity_id
_entity_poly.type
_entity_poly.pdbx_seq_one_letter_code
_entity_poly.pdbx_strand_id
1 'polypeptide(L)'
;MKKTPNYLEDRLCLNVLANSVENAKACYEAAQGHVVLGVLSKNYATDEAAIEDMKRYIVATDNALSVGLGAGDPNQSAMVARLSEVLQPQHVNQVFTGVGASRALLGQNDTIINGLVSPTGTVGMVNLATGPLSSQAPAGIVPIETAIALLKDMGGSSIKFFNMKGLTHLEEYKAVATACAENDFYLEPTGGIDLENFQEIV
;
A
#
# COMPACT_ATOMS: atom_id res chain seq x y z
N MET A 1 16.61 -4.39 -12.97
CA MET A 1 15.66 -4.66 -11.88
C MET A 1 14.25 -4.40 -12.38
N LYS A 2 13.28 -5.22 -11.95
CA LYS A 2 11.86 -5.08 -12.31
C LYS A 2 11.30 -3.77 -11.76
N LYS A 3 10.41 -3.11 -12.52
CA LYS A 3 9.79 -1.84 -12.12
C LYS A 3 8.40 -2.01 -11.54
N THR A 4 7.72 -3.08 -11.89
CA THR A 4 6.35 -3.40 -11.45
C THR A 4 6.33 -4.68 -10.64
N PRO A 5 5.37 -4.85 -9.72
CA PRO A 5 5.16 -6.11 -9.01
C PRO A 5 4.92 -7.28 -9.99
N ASN A 6 5.32 -8.48 -9.57
CA ASN A 6 5.10 -9.70 -10.33
C ASN A 6 3.83 -10.39 -9.85
N TYR A 7 2.76 -10.30 -10.62
CA TYR A 7 1.48 -10.90 -10.26
C TYR A 7 1.43 -12.37 -10.66
N LEU A 8 0.94 -13.23 -9.76
CA LEU A 8 0.57 -14.61 -10.07
C LEU A 8 -0.72 -14.59 -10.92
N GLU A 9 -0.68 -15.19 -12.11
CA GLU A 9 -1.79 -15.24 -13.06
C GLU A 9 -2.40 -13.85 -13.37
N ASP A 10 -1.57 -12.82 -13.39
CA ASP A 10 -1.95 -11.40 -13.58
C ASP A 10 -2.99 -10.89 -12.54
N ARG A 11 -3.14 -11.56 -11.42
CA ARG A 11 -4.17 -11.27 -10.41
C ARG A 11 -3.63 -10.97 -9.02
N LEU A 12 -2.74 -11.80 -8.51
CA LEU A 12 -2.35 -11.78 -7.10
C LEU A 12 -0.87 -11.48 -6.91
N CYS A 13 -0.56 -10.48 -6.09
CA CYS A 13 0.77 -10.24 -5.54
C CYS A 13 0.67 -10.05 -4.03
N LEU A 14 1.46 -10.80 -3.27
CA LEU A 14 1.47 -10.68 -1.80
C LEU A 14 2.22 -9.41 -1.39
N ASN A 15 1.80 -8.77 -0.28
CA ASN A 15 2.57 -7.71 0.37
C ASN A 15 2.88 -8.14 1.81
N VAL A 16 4.14 -8.48 2.07
CA VAL A 16 4.58 -9.09 3.33
C VAL A 16 5.61 -8.19 4.01
N LEU A 17 5.42 -7.89 5.30
CA LEU A 17 6.41 -7.14 6.07
C LEU A 17 7.68 -7.96 6.24
N ALA A 18 8.83 -7.35 5.90
CA ALA A 18 10.14 -7.92 6.11
C ALA A 18 10.81 -7.30 7.35
N ASN A 19 11.42 -8.13 8.17
CA ASN A 19 12.12 -7.71 9.38
C ASN A 19 13.65 -7.67 9.23
N SER A 20 14.18 -8.23 8.14
CA SER A 20 15.60 -8.15 7.74
C SER A 20 15.73 -8.42 6.24
N VAL A 21 16.90 -8.12 5.68
CA VAL A 21 17.23 -8.42 4.27
C VAL A 21 17.18 -9.91 4.00
N GLU A 22 17.69 -10.74 4.93
CA GLU A 22 17.68 -12.19 4.83
C GLU A 22 16.25 -12.75 4.85
N ASN A 23 15.40 -12.21 5.73
CA ASN A 23 13.99 -12.58 5.78
C ASN A 23 13.26 -12.14 4.49
N ALA A 24 13.53 -10.93 3.98
CA ALA A 24 12.97 -10.45 2.73
C ALA A 24 13.33 -11.39 1.57
N LYS A 25 14.60 -11.78 1.46
CA LYS A 25 15.07 -12.72 0.44
C LYS A 25 14.36 -14.08 0.55
N ALA A 26 14.26 -14.62 1.75
CA ALA A 26 13.57 -15.89 1.98
C ALA A 26 12.08 -15.84 1.59
N CYS A 27 11.38 -14.76 1.93
CA CYS A 27 9.99 -14.54 1.52
C CYS A 27 9.86 -14.41 -0.01
N TYR A 28 10.78 -13.67 -0.65
CA TYR A 28 10.80 -13.50 -2.10
C TYR A 28 10.98 -14.82 -2.84
N GLU A 29 11.94 -15.65 -2.38
CA GLU A 29 12.20 -16.97 -2.95
C GLU A 29 11.02 -17.93 -2.72
N ALA A 30 10.46 -17.97 -1.51
CA ALA A 30 9.31 -18.81 -1.18
C ALA A 30 8.06 -18.47 -2.00
N ALA A 31 7.82 -17.18 -2.26
CA ALA A 31 6.72 -16.70 -3.08
C ALA A 31 7.03 -16.71 -4.59
N GLN A 32 8.19 -17.24 -5.01
CA GLN A 32 8.63 -17.28 -6.41
C GLN A 32 8.58 -15.89 -7.08
N GLY A 33 8.82 -14.83 -6.30
CA GLY A 33 8.79 -13.46 -6.76
C GLY A 33 7.40 -12.83 -6.87
N HIS A 34 6.31 -13.54 -6.55
CA HIS A 34 4.94 -13.00 -6.54
C HIS A 34 4.62 -12.27 -5.22
N VAL A 35 5.54 -11.41 -4.79
CA VAL A 35 5.47 -10.69 -3.52
C VAL A 35 6.21 -9.35 -3.62
N VAL A 36 5.74 -8.36 -2.89
CA VAL A 36 6.49 -7.16 -2.54
C VAL A 36 6.77 -7.16 -1.03
N LEU A 37 7.98 -6.71 -0.65
CA LEU A 37 8.48 -6.78 0.72
C LEU A 37 8.32 -5.42 1.39
N GLY A 38 7.44 -5.36 2.39
CA GLY A 38 7.13 -4.15 3.14
C GLY A 38 8.27 -3.76 4.09
N VAL A 39 8.85 -2.57 3.88
CA VAL A 39 9.79 -1.94 4.80
C VAL A 39 9.22 -0.59 5.23
N LEU A 40 9.20 -0.34 6.54
CA LEU A 40 8.46 0.77 7.12
C LEU A 40 9.37 1.98 7.36
N SER A 41 8.98 3.15 6.82
CA SER A 41 9.72 4.41 7.00
C SER A 41 9.88 4.79 8.48
N LYS A 42 8.88 4.55 9.31
CA LYS A 42 8.94 4.87 10.75
C LYS A 42 10.05 4.15 11.53
N ASN A 43 10.67 3.13 10.96
CA ASN A 43 11.77 2.40 11.60
C ASN A 43 13.10 3.16 11.51
N TYR A 44 13.15 4.26 10.75
CA TYR A 44 14.36 5.04 10.49
C TYR A 44 14.21 6.46 11.01
N ALA A 45 15.32 6.97 11.57
CA ALA A 45 15.36 8.33 12.10
C ALA A 45 15.50 9.39 10.99
N THR A 46 16.11 9.04 9.84
CA THR A 46 16.37 9.94 8.71
C THR A 46 16.11 9.25 7.38
N ASP A 47 15.91 10.06 6.34
CA ASP A 47 15.73 9.58 4.96
C ASP A 47 17.00 8.85 4.47
N GLU A 48 18.20 9.35 4.81
CA GLU A 48 19.47 8.78 4.39
C GLU A 48 19.65 7.37 4.95
N ALA A 49 19.36 7.16 6.25
CA ALA A 49 19.44 5.85 6.89
C ALA A 49 18.44 4.86 6.26
N ALA A 50 17.23 5.32 5.96
CA ALA A 50 16.22 4.52 5.27
C ALA A 50 16.67 4.14 3.85
N ILE A 51 17.18 5.08 3.08
CA ILE A 51 17.64 4.87 1.70
C ILE A 51 18.81 3.88 1.67
N GLU A 52 19.79 4.03 2.55
CA GLU A 52 20.95 3.12 2.62
C GLU A 52 20.51 1.68 2.90
N ASP A 53 19.66 1.47 3.89
CA ASP A 53 19.20 0.14 4.25
C ASP A 53 18.24 -0.45 3.21
N MET A 54 17.24 0.33 2.74
CA MET A 54 16.26 -0.14 1.75
C MET A 54 16.89 -0.54 0.40
N LYS A 55 18.00 0.08 0.00
CA LYS A 55 18.78 -0.35 -1.18
C LYS A 55 19.28 -1.78 -1.07
N ARG A 56 19.55 -2.27 0.13
CA ARG A 56 19.96 -3.67 0.36
C ARG A 56 18.79 -4.63 0.06
N TYR A 57 17.57 -4.26 0.44
CA TYR A 57 16.36 -5.02 0.09
C TYR A 57 16.12 -5.03 -1.42
N ILE A 58 16.26 -3.89 -2.09
CA ILE A 58 16.14 -3.79 -3.56
C ILE A 58 17.08 -4.77 -4.27
N VAL A 59 18.34 -4.84 -3.85
CA VAL A 59 19.33 -5.76 -4.44
C VAL A 59 18.97 -7.22 -4.15
N ALA A 60 18.52 -7.53 -2.93
CA ALA A 60 18.24 -8.90 -2.50
C ALA A 60 16.96 -9.49 -3.14
N THR A 61 16.03 -8.66 -3.61
CA THR A 61 14.68 -9.06 -4.04
C THR A 61 14.28 -8.56 -5.43
N ASP A 62 15.27 -8.24 -6.30
CA ASP A 62 15.04 -7.68 -7.65
C ASP A 62 14.06 -6.50 -7.68
N ASN A 63 14.23 -5.57 -6.72
CA ASN A 63 13.37 -4.39 -6.51
C ASN A 63 11.95 -4.68 -6.02
N ALA A 64 11.64 -5.87 -5.53
CA ALA A 64 10.33 -6.16 -4.93
C ALA A 64 10.14 -5.45 -3.57
N LEU A 65 10.49 -4.16 -3.52
CA LEU A 65 10.35 -3.30 -2.35
C LEU A 65 8.97 -2.66 -2.31
N SER A 66 8.34 -2.68 -1.14
CA SER A 66 7.15 -1.91 -0.78
C SER A 66 7.50 -0.93 0.34
N VAL A 67 7.56 0.37 0.04
CA VAL A 67 7.79 1.40 1.05
C VAL A 67 6.51 1.68 1.81
N GLY A 68 6.52 1.49 3.13
CA GLY A 68 5.35 1.65 3.99
C GLY A 68 5.50 2.74 5.05
N LEU A 69 4.36 3.28 5.50
CA LEU A 69 4.27 4.27 6.58
C LEU A 69 4.63 3.65 7.95
N GLY A 70 4.05 2.49 8.21
CA GLY A 70 3.99 1.84 9.52
C GLY A 70 2.69 2.16 10.27
N ALA A 71 1.79 1.17 10.28
CA ALA A 71 0.44 1.25 10.87
C ALA A 71 -0.39 2.47 10.40
N GLY A 72 -0.14 2.96 9.18
CA GLY A 72 -0.87 4.11 8.62
C GLY A 72 -0.52 5.46 9.26
N ASP A 73 0.65 5.58 9.92
CA ASP A 73 1.08 6.81 10.59
C ASP A 73 1.15 8.00 9.62
N PRO A 74 0.27 9.02 9.78
CA PRO A 74 0.22 10.17 8.88
C PRO A 74 1.50 11.03 8.89
N ASN A 75 2.29 10.98 9.98
CA ASN A 75 3.54 11.72 10.08
C ASN A 75 4.62 11.20 9.13
N GLN A 76 4.49 9.96 8.65
CA GLN A 76 5.42 9.33 7.74
C GLN A 76 5.17 9.69 6.27
N SER A 77 4.05 10.32 5.95
CA SER A 77 3.62 10.59 4.57
C SER A 77 4.69 11.32 3.74
N ALA A 78 5.27 12.40 4.27
CA ALA A 78 6.30 13.17 3.57
C ALA A 78 7.59 12.37 3.37
N MET A 79 8.02 11.60 4.37
CA MET A 79 9.19 10.73 4.27
C MET A 79 8.99 9.65 3.19
N VAL A 80 7.84 8.96 3.20
CA VAL A 80 7.52 7.95 2.18
C VAL A 80 7.58 8.53 0.76
N ALA A 81 7.08 9.75 0.55
CA ALA A 81 7.14 10.41 -0.76
C ALA A 81 8.59 10.65 -1.21
N ARG A 82 9.46 11.19 -0.33
CA ARG A 82 10.89 11.42 -0.64
C ARG A 82 11.68 10.13 -0.83
N LEU A 83 11.43 9.10 -0.02
CA LEU A 83 12.03 7.77 -0.21
C LEU A 83 11.67 7.18 -1.57
N SER A 84 10.41 7.34 -2.00
CA SER A 84 9.93 6.83 -3.28
C SER A 84 10.66 7.47 -4.47
N GLU A 85 10.96 8.77 -4.40
CA GLU A 85 11.74 9.48 -5.42
C GLU A 85 13.11 8.83 -5.65
N VAL A 86 13.83 8.55 -4.58
CA VAL A 86 15.21 8.03 -4.64
C VAL A 86 15.26 6.54 -4.93
N LEU A 87 14.37 5.76 -4.31
CA LEU A 87 14.41 4.30 -4.34
C LEU A 87 13.71 3.71 -5.58
N GLN A 88 12.73 4.42 -6.16
CA GLN A 88 11.92 3.93 -7.28
C GLN A 88 11.39 2.50 -7.03
N PRO A 89 10.69 2.25 -5.91
CA PRO A 89 10.25 0.92 -5.52
C PRO A 89 9.13 0.43 -6.44
N GLN A 90 8.85 -0.88 -6.42
CA GLN A 90 7.69 -1.42 -7.14
C GLN A 90 6.36 -1.00 -6.52
N HIS A 91 6.35 -0.74 -5.20
CA HIS A 91 5.11 -0.51 -4.46
C HIS A 91 5.30 0.54 -3.35
N VAL A 92 4.27 1.36 -3.13
CA VAL A 92 4.24 2.41 -2.10
C VAL A 92 2.91 2.39 -1.36
N ASN A 93 2.96 2.34 -0.04
CA ASN A 93 1.80 2.55 0.82
C ASN A 93 1.78 3.98 1.33
N GLN A 94 0.73 4.73 1.00
CA GLN A 94 0.64 6.15 1.33
C GLN A 94 -0.69 6.47 2.02
N VAL A 95 -0.72 7.47 2.91
CA VAL A 95 -1.99 8.06 3.30
C VAL A 95 -2.70 8.59 2.06
N PHE A 96 -4.02 8.57 2.05
CA PHE A 96 -4.81 8.96 0.88
C PHE A 96 -4.39 10.31 0.30
N THR A 97 -4.27 11.32 1.15
CA THR A 97 -3.89 12.69 0.74
C THR A 97 -2.43 12.86 0.31
N GLY A 98 -1.57 11.89 0.56
CA GLY A 98 -0.14 11.91 0.18
C GLY A 98 0.16 11.28 -1.17
N VAL A 99 -0.83 10.64 -1.81
CA VAL A 99 -0.65 9.90 -3.08
C VAL A 99 -0.12 10.79 -4.20
N GLY A 100 -0.73 11.97 -4.39
CA GLY A 100 -0.31 12.91 -5.43
C GLY A 100 1.13 13.40 -5.26
N ALA A 101 1.57 13.67 -4.03
CA ALA A 101 2.95 14.06 -3.75
C ALA A 101 3.93 12.92 -4.09
N SER A 102 3.61 11.68 -3.69
CA SER A 102 4.44 10.51 -4.01
C SER A 102 4.53 10.29 -5.52
N ARG A 103 3.41 10.39 -6.25
CA ARG A 103 3.40 10.25 -7.72
C ARG A 103 4.23 11.33 -8.41
N ALA A 104 4.11 12.57 -7.98
CA ALA A 104 4.87 13.69 -8.55
C ALA A 104 6.38 13.51 -8.36
N LEU A 105 6.83 13.08 -7.18
CA LEU A 105 8.24 12.85 -6.89
C LEU A 105 8.79 11.60 -7.60
N LEU A 106 8.00 10.53 -7.73
CA LEU A 106 8.39 9.35 -8.54
C LEU A 106 8.66 9.70 -10.00
N GLY A 107 7.93 10.65 -10.58
CA GLY A 107 8.10 11.08 -11.97
C GLY A 107 7.81 9.99 -13.02
N GLN A 108 7.18 8.87 -12.63
CA GLN A 108 6.86 7.74 -13.49
C GLN A 108 5.59 7.02 -12.99
N ASN A 109 5.02 6.10 -13.78
CA ASN A 109 3.75 5.43 -13.50
C ASN A 109 3.88 3.90 -13.25
N ASP A 110 5.10 3.37 -13.27
CA ASP A 110 5.33 1.92 -13.09
C ASP A 110 5.11 1.47 -11.64
N THR A 111 5.43 2.32 -10.66
CA THR A 111 5.21 2.06 -9.23
C THR A 111 3.72 2.04 -8.90
N ILE A 112 3.27 0.97 -8.25
CA ILE A 112 1.92 0.90 -7.68
C ILE A 112 1.87 1.74 -6.40
N ILE A 113 0.96 2.72 -6.32
CA ILE A 113 0.75 3.53 -5.12
C ILE A 113 -0.63 3.25 -4.56
N ASN A 114 -0.68 2.80 -3.32
CA ASN A 114 -1.91 2.68 -2.54
C ASN A 114 -2.33 4.00 -1.93
N GLY A 115 -3.63 4.34 -2.02
CA GLY A 115 -4.27 5.29 -1.12
C GLY A 115 -4.98 4.56 0.02
N LEU A 116 -4.59 4.87 1.27
CA LEU A 116 -5.10 4.20 2.45
C LEU A 116 -6.52 4.69 2.80
N VAL A 117 -7.44 3.75 2.95
CA VAL A 117 -8.80 3.98 3.46
C VAL A 117 -9.12 2.97 4.56
N SER A 118 -10.14 3.25 5.37
CA SER A 118 -10.61 2.34 6.42
C SER A 118 -12.12 2.13 6.39
N PRO A 119 -12.63 1.02 7.00
CA PRO A 119 -14.06 0.79 7.19
C PRO A 119 -14.73 1.92 7.96
N THR A 120 -16.02 2.13 7.70
CA THR A 120 -16.86 3.15 8.36
C THR A 120 -18.00 2.55 9.18
N GLY A 121 -18.29 1.27 8.99
CA GLY A 121 -19.51 0.60 9.45
C GLY A 121 -20.69 0.77 8.47
N THR A 122 -20.48 1.43 7.32
CA THR A 122 -21.51 1.63 6.30
C THR A 122 -21.02 1.10 4.96
N VAL A 123 -21.68 0.09 4.42
CA VAL A 123 -21.37 -0.49 3.11
C VAL A 123 -21.48 0.58 2.02
N GLY A 124 -20.51 0.63 1.13
CA GLY A 124 -20.43 1.63 0.06
C GLY A 124 -19.71 2.92 0.44
N MET A 125 -19.28 3.07 1.71
CA MET A 125 -18.56 4.25 2.20
C MET A 125 -17.19 3.87 2.74
N VAL A 126 -16.21 4.75 2.57
CA VAL A 126 -14.86 4.60 3.13
C VAL A 126 -14.41 5.86 3.84
N ASN A 127 -13.60 5.71 4.88
CA ASN A 127 -12.94 6.83 5.56
C ASN A 127 -11.53 6.98 5.00
N LEU A 128 -11.21 8.18 4.51
CA LEU A 128 -9.91 8.52 3.94
C LEU A 128 -8.85 8.69 5.03
N ALA A 129 -7.73 8.01 4.94
CA ALA A 129 -6.57 8.28 5.78
C ALA A 129 -5.88 9.57 5.30
N THR A 130 -5.80 10.56 6.17
CA THR A 130 -5.32 11.90 5.82
C THR A 130 -3.98 12.24 6.47
N GLY A 131 -3.41 13.40 6.16
CA GLY A 131 -2.14 13.86 6.69
C GLY A 131 -2.18 14.23 8.17
N PRO A 132 -1.04 14.64 8.77
CA PRO A 132 -0.93 14.79 10.23
C PRO A 132 -1.85 15.86 10.83
N LEU A 133 -2.18 16.90 10.09
CA LEU A 133 -3.13 17.91 10.58
C LEU A 133 -4.58 17.47 10.39
N SER A 134 -4.92 17.01 9.18
CA SER A 134 -6.30 16.63 8.85
C SER A 134 -6.77 15.35 9.55
N SER A 135 -5.85 14.46 9.97
CA SER A 135 -6.18 13.29 10.79
C SER A 135 -6.69 13.65 12.20
N GLN A 136 -6.50 14.90 12.63
CA GLN A 136 -7.04 15.43 13.89
C GLN A 136 -8.43 16.07 13.71
N ALA A 137 -8.89 16.24 12.48
CA ALA A 137 -10.21 16.78 12.13
C ALA A 137 -11.26 15.65 12.07
N PRO A 138 -12.55 15.99 11.92
CA PRO A 138 -13.57 14.99 11.65
C PRO A 138 -13.25 14.10 10.46
N ALA A 139 -13.67 12.83 10.53
CA ALA A 139 -13.38 11.82 9.50
C ALA A 139 -13.85 12.25 8.09
N GLY A 140 -13.00 12.04 7.11
CA GLY A 140 -13.30 12.28 5.69
C GLY A 140 -14.00 11.07 5.07
N ILE A 141 -15.29 10.89 5.32
CA ILE A 141 -16.07 9.76 4.81
C ILE A 141 -16.64 10.11 3.45
N VAL A 142 -16.40 9.26 2.45
CA VAL A 142 -16.88 9.45 1.08
C VAL A 142 -17.39 8.13 0.47
N PRO A 143 -18.23 8.16 -0.59
CA PRO A 143 -18.52 6.96 -1.40
C PRO A 143 -17.25 6.35 -1.98
N ILE A 144 -17.23 5.02 -2.15
CA ILE A 144 -16.07 4.29 -2.68
C ILE A 144 -15.67 4.82 -4.07
N GLU A 145 -16.64 5.04 -4.95
CA GLU A 145 -16.43 5.55 -6.31
C GLU A 145 -15.74 6.92 -6.29
N THR A 146 -16.14 7.78 -5.34
CA THR A 146 -15.49 9.08 -5.14
C THR A 146 -14.03 8.91 -4.72
N ALA A 147 -13.75 7.97 -3.81
CA ALA A 147 -12.37 7.68 -3.38
C ALA A 147 -11.52 7.17 -4.55
N ILE A 148 -12.04 6.28 -5.39
CA ILE A 148 -11.36 5.77 -6.58
C ILE A 148 -11.06 6.92 -7.57
N ALA A 149 -12.05 7.75 -7.86
CA ALA A 149 -11.89 8.89 -8.76
C ALA A 149 -10.81 9.87 -8.26
N LEU A 150 -10.85 10.23 -6.97
CA LEU A 150 -9.83 11.08 -6.35
C LEU A 150 -8.43 10.47 -6.42
N LEU A 151 -8.30 9.14 -6.20
CA LEU A 151 -7.01 8.46 -6.32
C LEU A 151 -6.50 8.47 -7.76
N LYS A 152 -7.35 8.22 -8.74
CA LYS A 152 -6.99 8.31 -10.16
C LYS A 152 -6.51 9.72 -10.53
N ASP A 153 -7.20 10.76 -10.08
CA ASP A 153 -6.79 12.16 -10.30
C ASP A 153 -5.41 12.47 -9.70
N MET A 154 -5.07 11.85 -8.56
CA MET A 154 -3.77 11.99 -7.91
C MET A 154 -2.68 11.05 -8.48
N GLY A 155 -3.00 10.21 -9.46
CA GLY A 155 -2.10 9.21 -10.03
C GLY A 155 -1.87 7.99 -9.11
N GLY A 156 -2.80 7.71 -8.21
CA GLY A 156 -2.85 6.48 -7.42
C GLY A 156 -3.21 5.28 -8.29
N SER A 157 -2.80 4.10 -7.86
CA SER A 157 -3.00 2.85 -8.61
C SER A 157 -3.95 1.91 -7.89
N SER A 158 -4.12 2.05 -6.58
CA SER A 158 -4.90 1.11 -5.79
C SER A 158 -5.49 1.73 -4.52
N ILE A 159 -6.55 1.11 -4.02
CA ILE A 159 -7.06 1.30 -2.66
C ILE A 159 -6.36 0.29 -1.74
N LYS A 160 -5.85 0.76 -0.59
CA LYS A 160 -5.53 -0.09 0.54
C LYS A 160 -6.65 -0.02 1.55
N PHE A 161 -7.45 -1.09 1.64
CA PHE A 161 -8.52 -1.22 2.63
C PHE A 161 -7.94 -1.73 3.95
N PHE A 162 -7.67 -0.80 4.86
CA PHE A 162 -6.94 -1.04 6.09
C PHE A 162 -7.83 -1.03 7.30
N ASN A 163 -7.62 -1.87 8.04
CA ASN A 163 -7.90 -2.58 9.26
C ASN A 163 -9.21 -3.37 9.14
N MET A 164 -9.21 -4.32 8.19
CA MET A 164 -10.33 -5.25 8.01
C MET A 164 -10.67 -6.05 9.26
N LYS A 165 -9.68 -6.30 10.15
CA LYS A 165 -9.81 -7.20 11.32
C LYS A 165 -10.32 -8.59 10.89
N GLY A 166 -9.62 -9.21 9.95
CA GLY A 166 -10.05 -10.46 9.33
C GLY A 166 -11.37 -10.26 8.58
N LEU A 167 -12.39 -11.06 8.89
CA LEU A 167 -13.70 -11.00 8.24
C LEU A 167 -14.70 -10.02 8.90
N THR A 168 -14.28 -9.23 9.90
CA THR A 168 -15.19 -8.34 10.65
C THR A 168 -15.87 -7.31 9.74
N HIS A 169 -15.16 -6.80 8.72
CA HIS A 169 -15.68 -5.81 7.77
C HIS A 169 -15.87 -6.40 6.36
N LEU A 170 -16.22 -7.68 6.26
CA LEU A 170 -16.29 -8.41 4.99
C LEU A 170 -17.26 -7.77 4.00
N GLU A 171 -18.45 -7.35 4.42
CA GLU A 171 -19.44 -6.75 3.51
C GLU A 171 -18.99 -5.38 2.98
N GLU A 172 -18.33 -4.56 3.81
CA GLU A 172 -17.71 -3.32 3.34
C GLU A 172 -16.57 -3.62 2.35
N TYR A 173 -15.75 -4.64 2.65
CA TYR A 173 -14.67 -5.09 1.77
C TYR A 173 -15.19 -5.57 0.41
N LYS A 174 -16.24 -6.39 0.37
CA LYS A 174 -16.87 -6.85 -0.87
C LYS A 174 -17.34 -5.69 -1.75
N ALA A 175 -17.93 -4.65 -1.13
CA ALA A 175 -18.34 -3.45 -1.86
C ALA A 175 -17.12 -2.71 -2.46
N VAL A 176 -16.01 -2.60 -1.71
CA VAL A 176 -14.77 -2.01 -2.22
C VAL A 176 -14.19 -2.86 -3.35
N ALA A 177 -14.18 -4.19 -3.22
CA ALA A 177 -13.66 -5.08 -4.24
C ALA A 177 -14.48 -4.98 -5.55
N THR A 178 -15.82 -4.95 -5.44
CA THR A 178 -16.71 -4.75 -6.60
C THR A 178 -16.43 -3.42 -7.29
N ALA A 179 -16.37 -2.32 -6.54
CA ALA A 179 -16.12 -0.99 -7.11
C ALA A 179 -14.72 -0.90 -7.75
N CYS A 180 -13.70 -1.51 -7.15
CA CYS A 180 -12.36 -1.58 -7.75
C CYS A 180 -12.37 -2.35 -9.07
N ALA A 181 -13.03 -3.51 -9.13
CA ALA A 181 -13.15 -4.32 -10.35
C ALA A 181 -13.90 -3.56 -11.48
N GLU A 182 -15.00 -2.90 -11.15
CA GLU A 182 -15.79 -2.10 -12.12
C GLU A 182 -15.02 -0.88 -12.65
N ASN A 183 -14.03 -0.41 -11.92
CA ASN A 183 -13.22 0.75 -12.28
C ASN A 183 -11.82 0.41 -12.82
N ASP A 184 -11.50 -0.86 -13.03
CA ASP A 184 -10.15 -1.32 -13.39
C ASP A 184 -9.09 -0.70 -12.46
N PHE A 185 -9.25 -0.94 -11.15
CA PHE A 185 -8.43 -0.35 -10.11
C PHE A 185 -7.97 -1.41 -9.12
N TYR A 186 -6.69 -1.40 -8.73
CA TYR A 186 -6.17 -2.40 -7.81
C TYR A 186 -6.72 -2.24 -6.38
N LEU A 187 -6.72 -3.34 -5.64
CA LEU A 187 -7.14 -3.39 -4.24
C LEU A 187 -6.13 -4.17 -3.40
N GLU A 188 -5.77 -3.62 -2.25
CA GLU A 188 -4.98 -4.30 -1.23
C GLU A 188 -5.77 -4.39 0.08
N PRO A 189 -6.39 -5.55 0.40
CA PRO A 189 -6.96 -5.78 1.73
C PRO A 189 -5.85 -5.97 2.76
N THR A 190 -6.07 -5.48 3.98
CA THR A 190 -5.05 -5.55 5.03
C THR A 190 -5.66 -5.54 6.43
N GLY A 191 -5.04 -6.31 7.35
CA GLY A 191 -5.38 -6.35 8.77
C GLY A 191 -6.13 -7.60 9.16
N GLY A 192 -5.45 -8.49 9.90
CA GLY A 192 -6.01 -9.74 10.41
C GLY A 192 -6.23 -10.83 9.34
N ILE A 193 -5.51 -10.76 8.22
CA ILE A 193 -5.51 -11.79 7.20
C ILE A 193 -4.56 -12.90 7.62
N ASP A 194 -5.04 -14.13 7.63
CA ASP A 194 -4.30 -15.34 8.01
C ASP A 194 -4.68 -16.53 7.11
N LEU A 195 -4.11 -17.69 7.37
CA LEU A 195 -4.34 -18.90 6.56
C LEU A 195 -5.80 -19.41 6.64
N GLU A 196 -6.53 -19.04 7.69
CA GLU A 196 -7.92 -19.52 7.90
C GLU A 196 -8.91 -18.70 7.07
N ASN A 197 -8.65 -17.39 6.88
CA ASN A 197 -9.56 -16.48 6.17
C ASN A 197 -9.09 -16.05 4.79
N PHE A 198 -7.85 -16.39 4.41
CA PHE A 198 -7.24 -15.94 3.14
C PHE A 198 -8.12 -16.30 1.91
N GLN A 199 -8.63 -17.53 1.85
CA GLN A 199 -9.43 -17.97 0.70
C GLN A 199 -10.76 -17.22 0.52
N GLU A 200 -11.30 -16.64 1.60
CA GLU A 200 -12.55 -15.86 1.54
C GLU A 200 -12.30 -14.41 1.11
N ILE A 201 -11.05 -13.93 1.29
CA ILE A 201 -10.64 -12.54 1.00
C ILE A 201 -10.11 -12.42 -0.45
N VAL A 202 -9.49 -13.45 -0.99
CA VAL A 202 -8.85 -13.51 -2.30
C VAL A 202 -9.68 -14.32 -3.30
#